data_5b1742cc7a3cbb697a4b40e8fe7d2ff0
#
_entry.id   5b1742cc7a3cbb697a4b40e8fe7d2ff0
#
_cell.length_a   1.000
_cell.length_b   1.000
_cell.length_c   1.000
_cell.angle_alpha   90.00
_cell.angle_beta   90.00
_cell.angle_gamma   90.00
#
_symmetry.space_group_name_H-M   'P 1'
#
loop_
_entity.id
_entity.type
_entity.pdbx_description
1 polymer ?
#
loop_
_entity_poly.entity_id
_entity_poly.type
_entity_poly.pdbx_seq_one_letter_code
_entity_poly.pdbx_strand_id
1 'polypeptide(L)' 'MGGLSKTQKLFKMEKLEKLAELNATAQQEGAKFFAGNKDAGTRLRKTLQEIKVLSQEIRNQVSEIKNKN' A
#
# COMPACT_ATOMS: atom_id res chain seq x y z
N MET A 1 -7.97 22.13 -18.16
CA MET A 1 -8.11 22.15 -16.75
C MET A 1 -8.19 20.82 -16.04
N GLY A 2 -9.16 20.02 -16.35
CA GLY A 2 -9.33 18.75 -15.66
C GLY A 2 -8.27 17.72 -15.96
N GLY A 3 -7.59 17.83 -17.08
CA GLY A 3 -6.64 16.81 -17.52
C GLY A 3 -5.48 16.58 -16.58
N LEU A 4 -4.85 17.65 -16.13
CA LEU A 4 -3.72 17.53 -15.21
C LEU A 4 -4.15 16.99 -13.85
N SER A 5 -5.29 17.46 -13.38
CA SER A 5 -5.81 16.98 -12.11
C SER A 5 -6.11 15.48 -12.17
N LYS A 6 -6.66 15.03 -13.29
CA LYS A 6 -6.95 13.61 -13.48
C LYS A 6 -5.68 12.78 -13.46
N THR A 7 -4.63 13.26 -14.12
CA THR A 7 -3.36 12.54 -14.16
C THR A 7 -2.78 12.40 -12.76
N GLN A 8 -2.79 13.48 -11.98
CA GLN A 8 -2.29 13.44 -10.62
C GLN A 8 -3.11 12.51 -9.74
N LYS A 9 -4.42 12.52 -9.91
CA LYS A 9 -5.28 11.62 -9.17
C LYS A 9 -4.96 10.16 -9.48
N LEU A 10 -4.71 9.85 -10.76
CA LEU A 10 -4.39 8.49 -11.15
C LEU A 10 -3.12 7.98 -10.47
N PHE A 11 -2.06 8.80 -10.44
CA PHE A 11 -0.83 8.42 -9.75
C PHE A 11 -1.06 8.15 -8.27
N LYS A 12 -1.80 9.02 -7.62
CA LYS A 12 -2.07 8.87 -6.19
C LYS A 12 -2.95 7.66 -5.92
N MET A 13 -3.94 7.45 -6.78
CA MET A 13 -4.81 6.30 -6.65
C MET A 13 -4.06 5.00 -6.90
N GLU A 14 -3.06 5.01 -7.79
CA GLU A 14 -2.26 3.83 -8.03
C GLU A 14 -1.59 3.33 -6.75
N LYS A 15 -1.03 4.24 -5.96
CA LYS A 15 -0.39 3.85 -4.71
C LYS A 15 -1.40 3.30 -3.71
N LEU A 16 -2.56 3.91 -3.63
CA LEU A 16 -3.62 3.40 -2.75
C LEU A 16 -4.14 2.05 -3.21
N GLU A 17 -4.26 1.86 -4.52
CA GLU A 17 -4.66 0.57 -5.08
C GLU A 17 -3.63 -0.50 -4.80
N LYS A 18 -2.34 -0.15 -4.92
CA LYS A 18 -1.27 -1.07 -4.58
C LYS A 18 -1.32 -1.44 -3.11
N LEU A 19 -1.62 -0.47 -2.25
CA LEU A 19 -1.75 -0.73 -0.82
C LEU A 19 -2.89 -1.72 -0.55
N ALA A 20 -4.02 -1.56 -1.24
CA ALA A 20 -5.15 -2.47 -1.09
C ALA A 20 -4.76 -3.89 -1.53
N GLU A 21 -4.01 -4.02 -2.61
CA GLU A 21 -3.52 -5.33 -3.06
C GLU A 21 -2.61 -5.97 -2.03
N LEU A 22 -1.69 -5.18 -1.47
CA LEU A 22 -0.79 -5.69 -0.44
C LEU A 22 -1.56 -6.11 0.81
N ASN A 23 -2.58 -5.35 1.19
CA ASN A 23 -3.43 -5.71 2.31
C ASN A 23 -4.14 -7.05 2.08
N ALA A 24 -4.67 -7.24 0.87
CA ALA A 24 -5.34 -8.50 0.52
C ALA A 24 -4.37 -9.68 0.61
N THR A 25 -3.15 -9.48 0.10
CA THR A 25 -2.11 -10.51 0.16
C THR A 25 -1.76 -10.81 1.62
N ALA A 26 -1.63 -9.76 2.45
CA ALA A 26 -1.32 -9.95 3.86
C ALA A 26 -2.40 -10.76 4.56
N GLN A 27 -3.67 -10.51 4.25
CA GLN A 27 -4.77 -11.26 4.83
C GLN A 27 -4.73 -12.73 4.42
N GLN A 28 -4.45 -13.00 3.15
CA GLN A 28 -4.36 -14.37 2.66
C GLN A 28 -3.20 -15.12 3.30
N GLU A 29 -2.02 -14.50 3.33
CA GLU A 29 -0.85 -15.15 3.93
C GLU A 29 -1.02 -15.28 5.44
N GLY A 30 -1.66 -14.31 6.07
CA GLY A 30 -1.95 -14.40 7.49
C GLY A 30 -2.85 -15.58 7.82
N ALA A 31 -3.90 -15.77 7.03
CA ALA A 31 -4.80 -16.90 7.23
C ALA A 31 -4.06 -18.23 7.10
N LYS A 32 -3.18 -18.33 6.11
CA LYS A 32 -2.37 -19.54 5.91
C LYS A 32 -1.42 -19.75 7.07
N PHE A 33 -0.79 -18.68 7.54
CA PHE A 33 0.16 -18.77 8.65
C PHE A 33 -0.53 -19.25 9.91
N PHE A 34 -1.67 -18.68 10.26
CA PHE A 34 -2.39 -19.07 11.46
C PHE A 34 -3.01 -20.45 11.33
N ALA A 35 -3.15 -20.96 10.11
CA ALA A 35 -3.57 -22.34 9.88
C ALA A 35 -2.41 -23.32 9.97
N GLY A 36 -1.18 -22.85 10.17
CA GLY A 36 -0.03 -23.71 10.39
C GLY A 36 1.04 -23.67 9.32
N ASN A 37 0.88 -22.82 8.30
CA ASN A 37 1.85 -22.73 7.21
C ASN A 37 2.95 -21.73 7.58
N LYS A 38 4.13 -22.24 7.92
CA LYS A 38 5.23 -21.38 8.36
C LYS A 38 5.80 -20.53 7.22
N ASP A 39 5.79 -21.04 6.01
CA ASP A 39 6.28 -20.29 4.85
C ASP A 39 5.42 -19.05 4.61
N ALA A 40 4.14 -19.16 4.88
CA ALA A 40 3.25 -18.00 4.74
C ALA A 40 3.62 -16.90 5.71
N GLY A 41 4.17 -17.23 6.88
CA GLY A 41 4.64 -16.24 7.84
C GLY A 41 5.76 -15.37 7.27
N THR A 42 6.70 -15.98 6.56
CA THR A 42 7.78 -15.24 5.91
C THR A 42 7.23 -14.30 4.85
N ARG A 43 6.30 -14.79 4.03
CA ARG A 43 5.68 -13.96 2.99
C ARG A 43 4.84 -12.83 3.61
N LEU A 44 4.16 -13.13 4.71
CA LEU A 44 3.38 -12.13 5.43
C LEU A 44 4.27 -10.99 5.92
N ARG A 45 5.40 -11.32 6.55
CA ARG A 45 6.33 -10.31 7.05
C ARG A 45 6.85 -9.43 5.91
N LYS A 46 7.20 -10.04 4.78
CA LYS A 46 7.66 -9.29 3.62
C LYS A 46 6.58 -8.34 3.12
N THR A 47 5.35 -8.83 3.02
CA THR A 47 4.22 -8.01 2.57
C THR A 47 3.98 -6.85 3.53
N LEU A 48 4.04 -7.09 4.82
CA LEU A 48 3.86 -6.03 5.82
C LEU A 48 4.96 -4.97 5.72
N GLN A 49 6.19 -5.39 5.41
CA GLN A 49 7.28 -4.44 5.21
C GLN A 49 7.00 -3.56 4.00
N GLU A 50 6.49 -4.13 2.92
CA GLU A 50 6.12 -3.36 1.74
C GLU A 50 4.98 -2.39 2.04
N ILE A 51 4.00 -2.82 2.82
CA ILE A 51 2.89 -1.96 3.25
C ILE A 51 3.43 -0.77 4.04
N LYS A 52 4.36 -1.02 4.94
CA LYS A 52 4.96 0.04 5.75
C LYS A 52 5.63 1.09 4.87
N VAL A 53 6.46 0.66 3.92
CA VAL A 53 7.18 1.56 3.03
C VAL A 53 6.20 2.36 2.19
N LEU A 54 5.22 1.69 1.59
CA LEU A 54 4.25 2.34 0.73
C LEU A 54 3.39 3.34 1.52
N SER A 55 2.99 2.96 2.73
CA SER A 55 2.21 3.86 3.58
C SER A 55 2.99 5.12 3.89
N GLN A 56 4.29 4.99 4.14
CA GLN A 56 5.13 6.16 4.41
C GLN A 56 5.20 7.07 3.19
N GLU A 57 5.33 6.49 2.01
CA GLU A 57 5.36 7.27 0.77
C GLU A 57 4.07 8.05 0.57
N ILE A 58 2.94 7.41 0.84
CA ILE A 58 1.64 8.06 0.70
C ILE A 58 1.51 9.21 1.70
N ARG A 59 1.93 8.98 2.93
CA ARG A 59 1.91 10.03 3.97
C ARG A 59 2.76 11.22 3.56
N ASN A 60 3.93 10.97 2.99
CA ASN A 60 4.82 12.03 2.52
C ASN A 60 4.16 12.84 1.42
N GLN A 61 3.46 12.18 0.49
CA GLN A 61 2.75 12.88 -0.57
C GLN A 61 1.64 13.75 -0.03
N VAL A 62 0.88 13.24 0.94
CA VAL A 62 -0.18 14.00 1.58
C VAL A 62 0.39 15.26 2.23
N SER A 63 1.51 15.13 2.94
CA SER A 63 2.16 16.26 3.58
C SER A 63 2.62 17.30 2.57
N GLU A 64 3.22 16.85 1.47
CA GLU A 64 3.67 17.77 0.42
C GLU A 64 2.52 18.57 -0.17
N ILE A 65 1.42 17.90 -0.45
CA ILE A 65 0.25 18.55 -1.02
C ILE A 65 -0.33 19.57 -0.05
N LYS A 66 -0.43 19.21 1.23
CA LYS A 66 -0.94 20.12 2.25
C LYS A 66 -0.04 21.33 2.43
N ASN A 67 1.26 21.12 2.38
CA ASN A 67 2.22 22.22 2.57
C ASN A 67 2.25 23.18 1.41
N LYS A 68 1.91 22.73 0.21
CA LYS A 68 1.87 23.59 -0.97
C LYS A 68 0.65 24.50 -0.99
N ASN A 69 -0.38 24.10 -0.28
CA ASN A 69 -1.59 24.92 -0.21
C ASN A 69 -1.53 25.90 0.94
#